data_6394f4067253d9fa8a0ed3edf0f66a10
#
_entry.id   6394f4067253d9fa8a0ed3edf0f66a10
#
_cell.length_a   1.000
_cell.length_b   1.000
_cell.length_c   1.000
_cell.angle_alpha   90.00
_cell.angle_beta   90.00
_cell.angle_gamma   90.00
#
_symmetry.space_group_name_H-M   'P 1'
#
loop_
_entity.id
_entity.type
_entity.pdbx_description
1 polymer ?
#
loop_
_entity_poly.entity_id
_entity_poly.type
_entity_poly.pdbx_seq_one_letter_code
_entity_poly.pdbx_strand_id
1 'polypeptide(L)'
;MPRSDRWILLALVLLALVLRGSWLDMDELAHDEPFTVVMAHRSLPDLFSQLATENNPPLHFLLMHGWVRLVPLDEAWLRLPSAVFGALAVWPLFLLGRTFGGTRVAITAVLLFLFSNYHQGLAHEVRSYSLFTLLTCSVLWVLWMAAQGRPRAWIGLWLLNTLLLYTHFLGWAVVGLQVLLVLCPAFRDARRSLAGGLLGALLLFAPYGAIFLQRVGSTVTQGTWLTAPTPEELYNMVWRWSNAPVMAVSFLAVIGWGLARRRAADPGVQLGLVWAFLPLFALFGASFITPVFLDRYLAFAAPGFALVTALSLAELVKATRFALVPMILGALGMAFTFTPWKGHGLHPAAVVARAEKWRGDDPLIIQPSWYRNTYAWHLDHDLVREPALLDARLRERGIFPTDRMDAHLPRPEDHATMVRVDAWSELTDPEGTVPSALRQAYPQVEVEEVDRKVMVERYSR
;
A
#
# COMPACT_ATOMS: atom_id res chain seq x y z
N MET A 1 29.45 8.17 -10.79
CA MET A 1 29.08 6.78 -11.16
C MET A 1 29.80 6.41 -12.46
N PRO A 2 30.52 5.28 -12.54
CA PRO A 2 31.13 4.77 -13.76
C PRO A 2 30.10 4.59 -14.90
N ARG A 3 30.58 4.62 -16.15
CA ARG A 3 29.69 4.48 -17.32
C ARG A 3 28.97 3.13 -17.33
N SER A 4 29.66 2.05 -16.96
CA SER A 4 29.10 0.70 -16.84
C SER A 4 27.90 0.64 -15.87
N ASP A 5 28.03 1.27 -14.68
CA ASP A 5 26.96 1.26 -13.67
C ASP A 5 25.72 2.03 -14.12
N ARG A 6 25.89 3.06 -14.97
CA ARG A 6 24.74 3.78 -15.56
C ARG A 6 23.93 2.90 -16.49
N TRP A 7 24.60 2.10 -17.31
CA TRP A 7 23.94 1.14 -18.21
C TRP A 7 23.27 0.01 -17.44
N ILE A 8 23.91 -0.51 -16.37
CA ILE A 8 23.31 -1.51 -15.49
C ILE A 8 22.05 -0.95 -14.84
N LEU A 9 22.10 0.26 -14.27
CA LEU A 9 20.96 0.91 -13.66
C LEU A 9 19.83 1.10 -14.67
N LEU A 10 20.14 1.60 -15.87
CA LEU A 10 19.15 1.76 -16.94
C LEU A 10 18.49 0.43 -17.29
N ALA A 11 19.28 -0.63 -17.48
CA ALA A 11 18.75 -1.96 -17.77
C ALA A 11 17.84 -2.50 -16.66
N LEU A 12 18.21 -2.27 -15.38
CA LEU A 12 17.37 -2.67 -14.23
C LEU A 12 16.09 -1.85 -14.14
N VAL A 13 16.11 -0.55 -14.42
CA VAL A 13 14.90 0.29 -14.46
C VAL A 13 13.99 -0.15 -15.62
N LEU A 14 14.54 -0.44 -16.80
CA LEU A 14 13.75 -0.94 -17.92
C LEU A 14 13.14 -2.32 -17.60
N LEU A 15 13.91 -3.23 -17.01
CA LEU A 15 13.39 -4.51 -16.53
C LEU A 15 12.27 -4.31 -15.51
N ALA A 16 12.44 -3.36 -14.58
CA ALA A 16 11.42 -3.01 -13.60
C ALA A 16 10.13 -2.49 -14.26
N LEU A 17 10.24 -1.60 -15.24
CA LEU A 17 9.09 -1.08 -15.99
C LEU A 17 8.35 -2.19 -16.71
N VAL A 18 9.08 -3.14 -17.34
CA VAL A 18 8.47 -4.30 -17.99
C VAL A 18 7.77 -5.18 -16.97
N LEU A 19 8.42 -5.57 -15.86
CA LEU A 19 7.85 -6.47 -14.88
C LEU A 19 6.64 -5.86 -14.16
N ARG A 20 6.72 -4.58 -13.74
CA ARG A 20 5.63 -3.89 -13.05
C ARG A 20 4.50 -3.50 -13.99
N GLY A 21 4.80 -3.21 -15.26
CA GLY A 21 3.82 -2.86 -16.28
C GLY A 21 3.14 -4.06 -16.96
N SER A 22 3.61 -5.29 -16.71
CA SER A 22 2.97 -6.50 -17.22
C SER A 22 1.86 -6.95 -16.27
N TRP A 23 0.80 -7.55 -16.82
CA TRP A 23 -0.33 -8.14 -16.05
C TRP A 23 -1.14 -7.13 -15.22
N LEU A 24 -1.20 -5.85 -15.60
CA LEU A 24 -1.95 -4.81 -14.88
C LEU A 24 -3.48 -5.02 -14.94
N ASP A 25 -3.95 -5.73 -15.93
CA ASP A 25 -5.35 -6.05 -16.23
C ASP A 25 -5.80 -7.44 -15.75
N MET A 26 -4.92 -8.17 -15.03
CA MET A 26 -5.22 -9.55 -14.60
C MET A 26 -6.31 -9.66 -13.55
N ASP A 27 -6.40 -8.67 -12.68
CA ASP A 27 -7.34 -8.63 -11.58
C ASP A 27 -8.38 -7.54 -11.79
N GLU A 28 -9.58 -7.79 -11.36
CA GLU A 28 -10.62 -6.77 -11.23
C GLU A 28 -10.25 -5.72 -10.20
N LEU A 29 -10.72 -4.47 -10.35
CA LEU A 29 -10.55 -3.47 -9.29
C LEU A 29 -11.34 -3.87 -8.03
N ALA A 30 -10.65 -3.98 -6.92
CA ALA A 30 -11.21 -4.44 -5.66
C ALA A 30 -10.78 -3.56 -4.47
N HIS A 31 -11.34 -3.81 -3.29
CA HIS A 31 -11.02 -3.11 -2.05
C HIS A 31 -11.10 -1.58 -2.17
N ASP A 32 -9.98 -0.91 -1.93
CA ASP A 32 -9.87 0.56 -1.92
C ASP A 32 -9.59 1.16 -3.31
N GLU A 33 -9.41 0.34 -4.35
CA GLU A 33 -9.08 0.85 -5.70
C GLU A 33 -10.24 1.62 -6.32
N PRO A 34 -11.50 1.08 -6.35
CA PRO A 34 -12.65 1.83 -6.86
C PRO A 34 -12.92 3.12 -6.09
N PHE A 35 -12.68 3.13 -4.76
CA PHE A 35 -12.73 4.37 -3.96
C PHE A 35 -11.76 5.41 -4.50
N THR A 36 -10.52 5.02 -4.82
CA THR A 36 -9.52 5.96 -5.36
C THR A 36 -9.98 6.53 -6.70
N VAL A 37 -10.60 5.72 -7.57
CA VAL A 37 -11.12 6.16 -8.87
C VAL A 37 -12.28 7.14 -8.70
N VAL A 38 -13.25 6.83 -7.84
CA VAL A 38 -14.38 7.72 -7.50
C VAL A 38 -13.87 9.05 -6.94
N MET A 39 -12.90 9.00 -6.01
CA MET A 39 -12.29 10.21 -5.45
C MET A 39 -11.57 11.05 -6.50
N ALA A 40 -10.88 10.41 -7.46
CA ALA A 40 -10.17 11.09 -8.53
C ALA A 40 -11.10 11.85 -9.50
N HIS A 41 -12.35 11.45 -9.63
CA HIS A 41 -13.35 12.14 -10.47
C HIS A 41 -14.04 13.31 -9.78
N ARG A 42 -13.90 13.45 -8.43
CA ARG A 42 -14.48 14.59 -7.71
C ARG A 42 -13.91 15.94 -8.17
N SER A 43 -14.66 17.03 -7.98
CA SER A 43 -14.11 18.37 -8.05
C SER A 43 -13.02 18.58 -6.99
N LEU A 44 -12.05 19.46 -7.21
CA LEU A 44 -11.01 19.69 -6.21
C LEU A 44 -11.56 20.10 -4.84
N PRO A 45 -12.54 21.01 -4.70
CA PRO A 45 -13.15 21.34 -3.41
C PRO A 45 -13.77 20.11 -2.73
N ASP A 46 -14.52 19.28 -3.47
CA ASP A 46 -15.17 18.08 -2.93
C ASP A 46 -14.13 17.01 -2.55
N LEU A 47 -13.07 16.86 -3.35
CA LEU A 47 -11.97 15.98 -3.06
C LEU A 47 -11.30 16.32 -1.71
N PHE A 48 -10.96 17.59 -1.51
CA PHE A 48 -10.36 18.03 -0.24
C PHE A 48 -11.32 17.93 0.93
N SER A 49 -12.60 18.26 0.74
CA SER A 49 -13.64 18.10 1.76
C SER A 49 -13.76 16.65 2.22
N GLN A 50 -13.80 15.71 1.26
CA GLN A 50 -13.90 14.29 1.57
C GLN A 50 -12.63 13.76 2.23
N LEU A 51 -11.44 14.12 1.73
CA LEU A 51 -10.15 13.69 2.30
C LEU A 51 -9.93 14.23 3.72
N ALA A 52 -10.60 15.31 4.13
CA ALA A 52 -10.56 15.79 5.51
C ALA A 52 -11.20 14.80 6.49
N THR A 53 -12.09 13.93 6.02
CA THR A 53 -12.75 12.89 6.84
C THR A 53 -12.09 11.50 6.70
N GLU A 54 -11.13 11.36 5.78
CA GLU A 54 -10.45 10.11 5.47
C GLU A 54 -9.04 10.03 6.06
N ASN A 55 -8.52 8.81 6.23
CA ASN A 55 -7.15 8.57 6.69
C ASN A 55 -6.13 8.54 5.53
N ASN A 56 -6.37 9.33 4.49
CA ASN A 56 -5.59 9.35 3.26
C ASN A 56 -5.13 10.78 2.93
N PRO A 57 -3.82 11.09 2.94
CA PRO A 57 -3.31 12.37 2.48
C PRO A 57 -3.52 12.60 0.97
N PRO A 58 -3.57 13.86 0.50
CA PRO A 58 -4.12 14.21 -0.80
C PRO A 58 -3.22 13.94 -2.02
N LEU A 59 -1.90 13.76 -1.87
CA LEU A 59 -0.99 13.78 -3.02
C LEU A 59 -1.32 12.70 -4.07
N HIS A 60 -1.53 11.48 -3.64
CA HIS A 60 -1.87 10.38 -4.56
C HIS A 60 -3.19 10.64 -5.29
N PHE A 61 -4.21 11.12 -4.58
CA PHE A 61 -5.51 11.43 -5.16
C PHE A 61 -5.43 12.60 -6.16
N LEU A 62 -4.60 13.61 -5.90
CA LEU A 62 -4.35 14.72 -6.84
C LEU A 62 -3.64 14.23 -8.11
N LEU A 63 -2.69 13.31 -7.98
CA LEU A 63 -2.05 12.68 -9.14
C LEU A 63 -3.07 11.87 -9.95
N MET A 64 -3.90 11.07 -9.28
CA MET A 64 -4.96 10.30 -9.94
C MET A 64 -6.04 11.20 -10.54
N HIS A 65 -6.39 12.32 -9.89
CA HIS A 65 -7.32 13.33 -10.44
C HIS A 65 -6.87 13.90 -11.78
N GLY A 66 -5.57 14.13 -11.95
CA GLY A 66 -5.02 14.50 -13.26
C GLY A 66 -5.00 13.33 -14.23
N TRP A 67 -4.64 12.14 -13.75
CA TRP A 67 -4.43 10.94 -14.57
C TRP A 67 -5.71 10.42 -15.21
N VAL A 68 -6.81 10.26 -14.45
CA VAL A 68 -8.09 9.74 -14.97
C VAL A 68 -8.73 10.60 -16.06
N ARG A 69 -8.26 11.84 -16.24
CA ARG A 69 -8.70 12.73 -17.33
C ARG A 69 -7.94 12.52 -18.62
N LEU A 70 -6.84 11.80 -18.57
CA LEU A 70 -5.91 11.59 -19.69
C LEU A 70 -6.01 10.20 -20.29
N VAL A 71 -6.61 9.24 -19.54
CA VAL A 71 -6.61 7.82 -19.90
C VAL A 71 -8.02 7.23 -19.89
N PRO A 72 -8.24 6.11 -20.59
CA PRO A 72 -9.49 5.34 -20.47
C PRO A 72 -9.70 4.84 -19.03
N LEU A 73 -10.97 4.61 -18.65
CA LEU A 73 -11.34 3.90 -17.42
C LEU A 73 -11.17 2.40 -17.64
N ASP A 74 -9.94 1.95 -17.44
CA ASP A 74 -9.50 0.57 -17.63
C ASP A 74 -8.49 0.25 -16.54
N GLU A 75 -8.52 -0.96 -16.01
CA GLU A 75 -7.70 -1.39 -14.86
C GLU A 75 -6.21 -1.17 -15.10
N ALA A 76 -5.72 -1.53 -16.29
CA ALA A 76 -4.29 -1.39 -16.62
C ALA A 76 -3.85 0.08 -16.62
N TRP A 77 -4.65 0.97 -17.22
CA TRP A 77 -4.33 2.39 -17.24
C TRP A 77 -4.41 3.03 -15.86
N LEU A 78 -5.38 2.63 -15.04
CA LEU A 78 -5.53 3.15 -13.69
C LEU A 78 -4.38 2.73 -12.77
N ARG A 79 -3.84 1.51 -12.93
CA ARG A 79 -2.71 0.97 -12.16
C ARG A 79 -1.35 1.43 -12.66
N LEU A 80 -1.24 1.91 -13.90
CA LEU A 80 0.03 2.29 -14.52
C LEU A 80 0.87 3.28 -13.70
N PRO A 81 0.32 4.34 -13.06
CA PRO A 81 1.11 5.22 -12.20
C PRO A 81 1.80 4.47 -11.05
N SER A 82 1.10 3.54 -10.38
CA SER A 82 1.67 2.73 -9.30
C SER A 82 2.79 1.82 -9.81
N ALA A 83 2.62 1.19 -10.98
CA ALA A 83 3.64 0.39 -11.64
C ALA A 83 4.90 1.21 -11.95
N VAL A 84 4.74 2.42 -12.50
CA VAL A 84 5.84 3.32 -12.81
C VAL A 84 6.57 3.77 -11.53
N PHE A 85 5.86 4.13 -10.47
CA PHE A 85 6.49 4.50 -9.20
C PHE A 85 7.24 3.31 -8.58
N GLY A 86 6.66 2.11 -8.60
CA GLY A 86 7.32 0.89 -8.15
C GLY A 86 8.59 0.55 -8.94
N ALA A 87 8.58 0.77 -10.25
CA ALA A 87 9.75 0.61 -11.10
C ALA A 87 10.84 1.66 -10.83
N LEU A 88 10.45 2.92 -10.66
CA LEU A 88 11.39 4.02 -10.38
C LEU A 88 12.04 3.90 -9.00
N ALA A 89 11.44 3.20 -8.03
CA ALA A 89 12.04 2.92 -6.72
C ALA A 89 13.36 2.14 -6.82
N VAL A 90 13.57 1.41 -7.92
CA VAL A 90 14.84 0.74 -8.24
C VAL A 90 16.02 1.71 -8.27
N TRP A 91 15.82 2.93 -8.77
CA TRP A 91 16.89 3.90 -8.90
C TRP A 91 17.55 4.26 -7.56
N PRO A 92 16.84 4.85 -6.58
CA PRO A 92 17.45 5.19 -5.30
C PRO A 92 17.93 3.96 -4.52
N LEU A 93 17.24 2.81 -4.65
CA LEU A 93 17.68 1.56 -4.02
C LEU A 93 19.03 1.08 -4.61
N PHE A 94 19.21 1.14 -5.93
CA PHE A 94 20.49 0.85 -6.58
C PHE A 94 21.60 1.76 -6.08
N LEU A 95 21.34 3.08 -5.98
CA LEU A 95 22.32 4.05 -5.49
C LEU A 95 22.74 3.76 -4.05
N LEU A 96 21.80 3.41 -3.17
CA LEU A 96 22.09 2.99 -1.79
C LEU A 96 22.92 1.71 -1.75
N GLY A 97 22.50 0.66 -2.44
CA GLY A 97 23.23 -0.62 -2.50
C GLY A 97 24.64 -0.45 -3.04
N ARG A 98 24.80 0.36 -4.09
CA ARG A 98 26.10 0.68 -4.69
C ARG A 98 27.02 1.41 -3.73
N THR A 99 26.47 2.34 -2.97
CA THR A 99 27.27 3.15 -2.02
C THR A 99 27.79 2.31 -0.88
N PHE A 100 26.99 1.41 -0.32
CA PHE A 100 27.34 0.63 0.88
C PHE A 100 28.03 -0.68 0.57
N GLY A 101 27.87 -1.24 -0.63
CA GLY A 101 28.41 -2.56 -0.95
C GLY A 101 28.94 -2.73 -2.38
N GLY A 102 28.92 -1.66 -3.18
CA GLY A 102 29.37 -1.68 -4.57
C GLY A 102 28.29 -2.23 -5.53
N THR A 103 28.64 -2.30 -6.82
CA THR A 103 27.71 -2.63 -7.90
C THR A 103 27.02 -3.99 -7.72
N ARG A 104 27.73 -4.99 -7.19
CA ARG A 104 27.19 -6.36 -6.96
C ARG A 104 26.05 -6.31 -5.92
N VAL A 105 26.26 -5.62 -4.80
CA VAL A 105 25.23 -5.43 -3.77
C VAL A 105 24.04 -4.66 -4.33
N ALA A 106 24.30 -3.61 -5.12
CA ALA A 106 23.24 -2.83 -5.77
C ALA A 106 22.35 -3.71 -6.67
N ILE A 107 22.95 -4.51 -7.53
CA ILE A 107 22.22 -5.44 -8.41
C ILE A 107 21.43 -6.45 -7.57
N THR A 108 22.04 -7.05 -6.56
CA THR A 108 21.36 -8.05 -5.72
C THR A 108 20.18 -7.42 -4.96
N ALA A 109 20.36 -6.27 -4.31
CA ALA A 109 19.28 -5.59 -3.59
C ALA A 109 18.09 -5.26 -4.54
N VAL A 110 18.41 -4.78 -5.74
CA VAL A 110 17.40 -4.49 -6.76
C VAL A 110 16.70 -5.76 -7.24
N LEU A 111 17.42 -6.86 -7.50
CA LEU A 111 16.79 -8.11 -7.93
C LEU A 111 15.90 -8.72 -6.83
N LEU A 112 16.31 -8.68 -5.56
CA LEU A 112 15.47 -9.09 -4.44
C LEU A 112 14.18 -8.27 -4.35
N PHE A 113 14.26 -6.95 -4.58
CA PHE A 113 13.11 -6.06 -4.63
C PHE A 113 12.23 -6.29 -5.85
N LEU A 114 12.82 -6.47 -7.04
CA LEU A 114 12.10 -6.68 -8.31
C LEU A 114 11.29 -7.97 -8.31
N PHE A 115 11.88 -9.07 -7.85
CA PHE A 115 11.22 -10.37 -7.80
C PHE A 115 10.42 -10.59 -6.51
N SER A 116 10.05 -9.53 -5.80
CA SER A 116 9.14 -9.60 -4.65
C SER A 116 7.68 -9.58 -5.11
N ASN A 117 6.92 -10.66 -4.82
CA ASN A 117 5.49 -10.73 -5.05
C ASN A 117 4.73 -9.64 -4.27
N TYR A 118 5.20 -9.34 -3.07
CA TYR A 118 4.63 -8.29 -2.24
C TYR A 118 4.67 -6.93 -2.93
N HIS A 119 5.83 -6.55 -3.50
CA HIS A 119 5.94 -5.29 -4.24
C HIS A 119 5.27 -5.33 -5.61
N GLN A 120 5.17 -6.51 -6.22
CA GLN A 120 4.42 -6.68 -7.47
C GLN A 120 2.94 -6.40 -7.23
N GLY A 121 2.33 -7.01 -6.21
CA GLY A 121 0.94 -6.76 -5.85
C GLY A 121 0.67 -5.27 -5.58
N LEU A 122 1.50 -4.62 -4.74
CA LEU A 122 1.35 -3.19 -4.44
C LEU A 122 1.57 -2.26 -5.65
N ALA A 123 2.33 -2.69 -6.66
CA ALA A 123 2.47 -1.96 -7.92
C ALA A 123 1.27 -2.14 -8.85
N HIS A 124 0.44 -3.16 -8.60
CA HIS A 124 -0.79 -3.45 -9.30
C HIS A 124 -2.04 -2.93 -8.56
N GLU A 125 -1.88 -2.05 -7.60
CA GLU A 125 -3.00 -1.40 -6.91
C GLU A 125 -3.07 0.10 -7.26
N VAL A 126 -4.27 0.63 -7.45
CA VAL A 126 -4.52 2.08 -7.63
C VAL A 126 -4.40 2.77 -6.27
N ARG A 127 -3.22 2.63 -5.62
CA ARG A 127 -2.96 3.11 -4.25
C ARG A 127 -1.59 3.77 -4.12
N SER A 128 -1.39 4.51 -3.04
CA SER A 128 -0.20 5.32 -2.79
C SER A 128 1.07 4.55 -2.44
N TYR A 129 1.03 3.22 -2.22
CA TYR A 129 2.12 2.44 -1.62
C TYR A 129 3.40 2.43 -2.46
N SER A 130 3.30 2.31 -3.78
CA SER A 130 4.45 2.35 -4.69
C SER A 130 5.11 3.74 -4.71
N LEU A 131 4.31 4.82 -4.72
CA LEU A 131 4.81 6.19 -4.61
C LEU A 131 5.50 6.41 -3.25
N PHE A 132 4.89 5.94 -2.18
CA PHE A 132 5.44 6.01 -0.82
C PHE A 132 6.79 5.29 -0.71
N THR A 133 6.91 4.10 -1.32
CA THR A 133 8.16 3.32 -1.39
C THR A 133 9.24 4.07 -2.18
N LEU A 134 8.92 4.63 -3.35
CA LEU A 134 9.83 5.44 -4.14
C LEU A 134 10.35 6.66 -3.36
N LEU A 135 9.45 7.40 -2.72
CA LEU A 135 9.80 8.58 -1.93
C LEU A 135 10.66 8.21 -0.72
N THR A 136 10.37 7.09 -0.05
CA THR A 136 11.19 6.60 1.07
C THR A 136 12.59 6.22 0.63
N CYS A 137 12.74 5.44 -0.44
CA CYS A 137 14.06 5.12 -1.00
C CYS A 137 14.83 6.40 -1.36
N SER A 138 14.14 7.37 -1.96
CA SER A 138 14.73 8.62 -2.41
C SER A 138 15.18 9.51 -1.25
N VAL A 139 14.35 9.66 -0.21
CA VAL A 139 14.69 10.51 0.95
C VAL A 139 15.85 9.91 1.74
N LEU A 140 15.94 8.60 1.90
CA LEU A 140 17.05 7.93 2.56
C LEU A 140 18.34 8.04 1.74
N TRP A 141 18.27 7.99 0.42
CA TRP A 141 19.41 8.30 -0.45
C TRP A 141 19.89 9.75 -0.26
N VAL A 142 18.99 10.73 -0.25
CA VAL A 142 19.32 12.14 -0.06
C VAL A 142 19.85 12.41 1.36
N LEU A 143 19.33 11.71 2.38
CA LEU A 143 19.85 11.77 3.75
C LEU A 143 21.32 11.33 3.80
N TRP A 144 21.69 10.26 3.09
CA TRP A 144 23.07 9.85 2.95
C TRP A 144 23.92 10.90 2.23
N MET A 145 23.40 11.50 1.15
CA MET A 145 24.06 12.59 0.44
C MET A 145 24.33 13.78 1.37
N ALA A 146 23.39 14.11 2.25
CA ALA A 146 23.55 15.14 3.27
C ALA A 146 24.67 14.77 4.28
N ALA A 147 24.75 13.51 4.69
CA ALA A 147 25.81 13.01 5.57
C ALA A 147 27.20 13.06 4.91
N GLN A 148 27.25 13.03 3.56
CA GLN A 148 28.47 13.23 2.78
C GLN A 148 28.79 14.73 2.50
N GLY A 149 28.10 15.66 3.17
CA GLY A 149 28.34 17.09 3.05
C GLY A 149 27.87 17.73 1.73
N ARG A 150 26.93 17.11 0.99
CA ARG A 150 26.42 17.70 -0.25
C ARG A 150 25.60 18.96 0.05
N PRO A 151 25.99 20.13 -0.45
CA PRO A 151 25.48 21.41 0.04
C PRO A 151 23.99 21.65 -0.21
N ARG A 152 23.41 21.04 -1.25
CA ARG A 152 21.99 21.21 -1.62
C ARG A 152 21.10 20.06 -1.16
N ALA A 153 21.63 19.09 -0.39
CA ALA A 153 20.86 17.93 0.06
C ALA A 153 19.65 18.33 0.94
N TRP A 154 19.74 19.45 1.68
CA TRP A 154 18.61 19.96 2.47
C TRP A 154 17.37 20.30 1.62
N ILE A 155 17.55 20.78 0.36
CA ILE A 155 16.45 21.05 -0.57
C ILE A 155 15.77 19.73 -0.96
N GLY A 156 16.57 18.69 -1.26
CA GLY A 156 16.05 17.36 -1.56
C GLY A 156 15.30 16.78 -0.37
N LEU A 157 15.83 16.92 0.86
CA LEU A 157 15.15 16.49 2.09
C LEU A 157 13.85 17.27 2.31
N TRP A 158 13.84 18.57 2.07
CA TRP A 158 12.67 19.42 2.14
C TRP A 158 11.56 18.91 1.20
N LEU A 159 11.86 18.84 -0.10
CA LEU A 159 10.86 18.46 -1.11
C LEU A 159 10.35 17.03 -0.91
N LEU A 160 11.27 16.07 -0.70
CA LEU A 160 10.90 14.65 -0.56
C LEU A 160 10.11 14.39 0.73
N ASN A 161 10.48 15.02 1.87
CA ASN A 161 9.69 14.89 3.09
C ASN A 161 8.30 15.54 2.95
N THR A 162 8.19 16.68 2.26
CA THR A 162 6.89 17.29 1.97
C THR A 162 6.03 16.32 1.16
N LEU A 163 6.52 15.80 0.03
CA LEU A 163 5.79 14.84 -0.80
C LEU A 163 5.42 13.58 -0.01
N LEU A 164 6.31 13.10 0.84
CA LEU A 164 6.14 11.90 1.65
C LEU A 164 5.00 12.07 2.68
N LEU A 165 4.97 13.20 3.39
CA LEU A 165 3.91 13.52 4.35
C LEU A 165 2.54 13.68 3.67
N TYR A 166 2.50 14.24 2.46
CA TYR A 166 1.29 14.36 1.65
C TYR A 166 0.90 13.07 0.92
N THR A 167 1.74 12.01 0.95
CA THR A 167 1.44 10.72 0.31
C THR A 167 0.79 9.73 1.27
N HIS A 168 1.30 9.62 2.50
CA HIS A 168 0.84 8.63 3.47
C HIS A 168 1.07 9.10 4.91
N PHE A 169 0.14 8.81 5.84
CA PHE A 169 0.33 9.20 7.25
C PHE A 169 1.56 8.54 7.90
N LEU A 170 1.95 7.35 7.46
CA LEU A 170 3.23 6.74 7.87
C LEU A 170 4.47 7.47 7.32
N GLY A 171 4.32 8.54 6.55
CA GLY A 171 5.40 9.47 6.24
C GLY A 171 6.08 10.00 7.50
N TRP A 172 5.32 10.18 8.59
CA TRP A 172 5.88 10.55 9.90
C TRP A 172 6.77 9.45 10.51
N ALA A 173 6.49 8.18 10.26
CA ALA A 173 7.39 7.09 10.65
C ALA A 173 8.71 7.16 9.90
N VAL A 174 8.69 7.54 8.61
CA VAL A 174 9.92 7.74 7.82
C VAL A 174 10.69 8.99 8.28
N VAL A 175 10.01 10.05 8.70
CA VAL A 175 10.66 11.21 9.36
C VAL A 175 11.33 10.76 10.66
N GLY A 176 10.64 10.00 11.50
CA GLY A 176 11.21 9.42 12.72
C GLY A 176 12.43 8.55 12.44
N LEU A 177 12.38 7.72 11.39
CA LEU A 177 13.50 6.92 10.92
C LEU A 177 14.72 7.78 10.56
N GLN A 178 14.53 8.88 9.82
CA GLN A 178 15.60 9.82 9.49
C GLN A 178 16.20 10.47 10.74
N VAL A 179 15.36 10.87 11.70
CA VAL A 179 15.81 11.46 12.97
C VAL A 179 16.66 10.45 13.76
N LEU A 180 16.25 9.18 13.82
CA LEU A 180 17.03 8.13 14.49
C LEU A 180 18.35 7.83 13.77
N LEU A 181 18.35 7.81 12.44
CA LEU A 181 19.58 7.58 11.67
C LEU A 181 20.64 8.66 11.90
N VAL A 182 20.26 9.94 12.03
CA VAL A 182 21.26 11.01 12.29
C VAL A 182 21.80 10.97 13.72
N LEU A 183 21.31 10.10 14.60
CA LEU A 183 21.95 9.79 15.87
C LEU A 183 23.14 8.81 15.68
N CYS A 184 23.12 8.02 14.61
CA CYS A 184 24.25 7.15 14.26
C CYS A 184 25.44 7.97 13.76
N PRO A 185 26.69 7.64 14.14
CA PRO A 185 27.88 8.42 13.78
C PRO A 185 28.02 8.68 12.28
N ALA A 186 27.70 7.68 11.44
CA ALA A 186 27.82 7.78 9.99
C ALA A 186 26.87 8.78 9.32
N PHE A 187 25.75 9.12 9.96
CA PHE A 187 24.74 10.04 9.45
C PHE A 187 24.74 11.39 10.20
N ARG A 188 25.61 11.55 11.21
CA ARG A 188 25.60 12.70 12.10
C ARG A 188 25.71 14.04 11.38
N ASP A 189 26.48 14.11 10.32
CA ASP A 189 26.72 15.35 9.58
C ASP A 189 25.51 15.77 8.75
N ALA A 190 24.53 14.90 8.54
CA ALA A 190 23.24 15.25 7.92
C ALA A 190 22.30 16.07 8.82
N ARG A 191 22.57 16.20 10.13
CA ARG A 191 21.67 16.82 11.12
C ARG A 191 21.16 18.21 10.71
N ARG A 192 22.06 19.09 10.29
CA ARG A 192 21.70 20.46 9.88
C ARG A 192 20.85 20.46 8.62
N SER A 193 21.22 19.64 7.63
CA SER A 193 20.45 19.52 6.38
C SER A 193 19.09 18.89 6.64
N LEU A 194 18.99 17.89 7.53
CA LEU A 194 17.73 17.30 7.92
C LEU A 194 16.83 18.31 8.66
N ALA A 195 17.38 19.05 9.64
CA ALA A 195 16.64 20.05 10.38
C ALA A 195 16.07 21.13 9.45
N GLY A 196 16.87 21.67 8.52
CA GLY A 196 16.41 22.65 7.51
C GLY A 196 15.36 22.05 6.56
N GLY A 197 15.59 20.82 6.11
CA GLY A 197 14.63 20.10 5.25
C GLY A 197 13.30 19.83 5.94
N LEU A 198 13.32 19.38 7.20
CA LEU A 198 12.11 19.14 7.98
C LEU A 198 11.37 20.44 8.33
N LEU A 199 12.09 21.51 8.68
CA LEU A 199 11.45 22.81 8.91
C LEU A 199 10.67 23.26 7.68
N GLY A 200 11.29 23.20 6.49
CA GLY A 200 10.60 23.51 5.24
C GLY A 200 9.41 22.60 4.93
N ALA A 201 9.55 21.28 5.19
CA ALA A 201 8.46 20.33 5.02
C ALA A 201 7.29 20.59 5.98
N LEU A 202 7.57 20.91 7.24
CA LEU A 202 6.56 21.25 8.24
C LEU A 202 5.82 22.54 7.88
N LEU A 203 6.51 23.57 7.39
CA LEU A 203 5.86 24.80 6.93
C LEU A 203 4.90 24.54 5.76
N LEU A 204 5.27 23.70 4.80
CA LEU A 204 4.38 23.32 3.70
C LEU A 204 3.27 22.37 4.13
N PHE A 205 3.48 21.52 5.15
CA PHE A 205 2.48 20.61 5.67
C PHE A 205 1.50 21.29 6.64
N ALA A 206 1.86 22.45 7.21
CA ALA A 206 1.05 23.14 8.21
C ALA A 206 -0.42 23.36 7.81
N PRO A 207 -0.77 23.70 6.54
CA PRO A 207 -2.17 23.83 6.13
C PRO A 207 -2.99 22.55 6.29
N TYR A 208 -2.37 21.38 6.14
CA TYR A 208 -2.98 20.07 6.33
C TYR A 208 -2.81 19.53 7.75
N GLY A 209 -1.97 20.17 8.56
CA GLY A 209 -1.59 19.71 9.89
C GLY A 209 -2.78 19.58 10.85
N ALA A 210 -3.75 20.49 10.80
CA ALA A 210 -4.96 20.44 11.64
C ALA A 210 -5.81 19.19 11.30
N ILE A 211 -6.01 18.90 10.01
CA ILE A 211 -6.71 17.71 9.54
C ILE A 211 -5.97 16.45 10.02
N PHE A 212 -4.65 16.41 9.83
CA PHE A 212 -3.82 15.30 10.29
C PHE A 212 -3.99 15.03 11.80
N LEU A 213 -3.87 16.07 12.64
CA LEU A 213 -3.99 15.92 14.09
C LEU A 213 -5.41 15.45 14.50
N GLN A 214 -6.45 15.96 13.84
CA GLN A 214 -7.82 15.52 14.04
C GLN A 214 -7.98 14.04 13.69
N ARG A 215 -7.43 13.59 12.56
CA ARG A 215 -7.51 12.19 12.11
C ARG A 215 -6.74 11.24 13.02
N VAL A 216 -5.54 11.63 13.47
CA VAL A 216 -4.79 10.86 14.48
C VAL A 216 -5.58 10.77 15.78
N GLY A 217 -6.13 11.89 16.25
CA GLY A 217 -6.96 11.93 17.46
C GLY A 217 -8.18 11.00 17.35
N SER A 218 -8.92 11.05 16.24
CA SER A 218 -10.07 10.16 16.02
C SER A 218 -9.66 8.67 15.95
N THR A 219 -8.57 8.35 15.31
CA THR A 219 -8.04 6.98 15.25
C THR A 219 -7.70 6.43 16.64
N VAL A 220 -7.11 7.26 17.50
CA VAL A 220 -6.76 6.87 18.88
C VAL A 220 -8.00 6.72 19.76
N THR A 221 -8.98 7.63 19.62
CA THR A 221 -10.16 7.65 20.51
C THR A 221 -11.28 6.71 20.07
N GLN A 222 -11.49 6.55 18.78
CA GLN A 222 -12.57 5.72 18.21
C GLN A 222 -12.09 4.30 17.83
N GLY A 223 -10.78 4.09 17.80
CA GLY A 223 -10.18 2.84 17.31
C GLY A 223 -10.15 2.74 15.79
N THR A 224 -9.87 1.53 15.31
CA THR A 224 -9.87 1.16 13.92
C THR A 224 -10.69 -0.12 13.73
N TRP A 225 -10.97 -0.49 12.49
CA TRP A 225 -11.58 -1.78 12.15
C TRP A 225 -10.60 -2.96 12.28
N LEU A 226 -9.30 -2.70 12.51
CA LEU A 226 -8.28 -3.72 12.64
C LEU A 226 -8.31 -4.35 14.04
N THR A 227 -7.81 -5.58 14.13
CA THR A 227 -7.55 -6.27 15.39
C THR A 227 -6.07 -6.21 15.75
N ALA A 228 -5.74 -6.41 17.03
CA ALA A 228 -4.35 -6.50 17.45
C ALA A 228 -3.65 -7.67 16.73
N PRO A 229 -2.42 -7.46 16.23
CA PRO A 229 -1.71 -8.50 15.49
C PRO A 229 -1.27 -9.63 16.43
N THR A 230 -1.24 -10.87 15.88
CA THR A 230 -0.61 -11.99 16.57
C THR A 230 0.91 -11.98 16.36
N PRO A 231 1.71 -12.62 17.24
CA PRO A 231 3.17 -12.65 17.10
C PRO A 231 3.66 -13.21 15.76
N GLU A 232 2.88 -14.10 15.14
CA GLU A 232 3.16 -14.71 13.84
C GLU A 232 3.24 -13.67 12.72
N GLU A 233 2.56 -12.52 12.86
CA GLU A 233 2.57 -11.47 11.85
C GLU A 233 3.95 -10.84 11.65
N LEU A 234 4.82 -10.86 12.66
CA LEU A 234 6.22 -10.44 12.50
C LEU A 234 6.97 -11.35 11.51
N TYR A 235 6.78 -12.68 11.63
CA TYR A 235 7.36 -13.62 10.70
C TYR A 235 6.67 -13.58 9.33
N ASN A 236 5.34 -13.47 9.32
CA ASN A 236 4.55 -13.36 8.09
C ASN A 236 5.00 -12.17 7.23
N MET A 237 5.36 -11.03 7.83
CA MET A 237 5.88 -9.89 7.08
C MET A 237 7.22 -10.20 6.41
N VAL A 238 8.15 -10.86 7.12
CA VAL A 238 9.42 -11.29 6.51
C VAL A 238 9.18 -12.32 5.40
N TRP A 239 8.23 -13.23 5.60
CA TRP A 239 7.81 -14.17 4.56
C TRP A 239 7.27 -13.44 3.33
N ARG A 240 6.34 -12.47 3.50
CA ARG A 240 5.81 -11.65 2.39
C ARG A 240 6.93 -10.95 1.61
N TRP A 241 7.92 -10.39 2.31
CA TRP A 241 9.09 -9.75 1.68
C TRP A 241 10.00 -10.73 0.94
N SER A 242 9.95 -12.01 1.30
CA SER A 242 10.83 -13.07 0.79
C SER A 242 10.13 -14.09 -0.13
N ASN A 243 8.84 -13.87 -0.47
CA ASN A 243 7.97 -14.74 -1.30
C ASN A 243 7.64 -16.11 -0.72
N ALA A 244 8.55 -16.74 0.05
CA ALA A 244 8.37 -18.09 0.57
C ALA A 244 8.96 -18.25 1.98
N PRO A 245 8.38 -19.12 2.85
CA PRO A 245 8.88 -19.36 4.21
C PRO A 245 10.36 -19.77 4.25
N VAL A 246 10.77 -20.66 3.34
CA VAL A 246 12.17 -21.11 3.25
C VAL A 246 13.11 -19.98 2.91
N MET A 247 12.71 -19.05 2.05
CA MET A 247 13.51 -17.87 1.71
C MET A 247 13.57 -16.90 2.89
N ALA A 248 12.48 -16.71 3.63
CA ALA A 248 12.46 -15.88 4.83
C ALA A 248 13.46 -16.37 5.89
N VAL A 249 13.43 -17.67 6.22
CA VAL A 249 14.37 -18.29 7.18
C VAL A 249 15.82 -18.18 6.66
N SER A 250 16.05 -18.46 5.37
CA SER A 250 17.37 -18.36 4.77
C SER A 250 17.93 -16.94 4.81
N PHE A 251 17.12 -15.93 4.50
CA PHE A 251 17.55 -14.53 4.54
C PHE A 251 17.79 -14.04 5.97
N LEU A 252 16.92 -14.41 6.91
CA LEU A 252 17.16 -14.10 8.34
C LEU A 252 18.45 -14.75 8.86
N ALA A 253 18.73 -16.01 8.50
CA ALA A 253 19.96 -16.69 8.87
C ALA A 253 21.19 -16.00 8.26
N VAL A 254 21.13 -15.59 6.98
CA VAL A 254 22.19 -14.86 6.29
C VAL A 254 22.40 -13.47 6.91
N ILE A 255 21.33 -12.76 7.27
CA ILE A 255 21.42 -11.48 7.98
C ILE A 255 22.08 -11.67 9.33
N GLY A 256 21.63 -12.63 10.15
CA GLY A 256 22.21 -12.95 11.45
C GLY A 256 23.69 -13.32 11.36
N TRP A 257 24.06 -14.14 10.38
CA TRP A 257 25.45 -14.49 10.12
C TRP A 257 26.26 -13.25 9.66
N GLY A 258 25.73 -12.43 8.77
CA GLY A 258 26.37 -11.20 8.29
C GLY A 258 26.63 -10.20 9.43
N LEU A 259 25.70 -10.08 10.36
CA LEU A 259 25.85 -9.23 11.56
C LEU A 259 26.97 -9.72 12.49
N ALA A 260 27.16 -11.03 12.64
CA ALA A 260 28.23 -11.60 13.43
C ALA A 260 29.63 -11.34 12.80
N ARG A 261 29.69 -11.10 11.49
CA ARG A 261 30.95 -10.87 10.74
C ARG A 261 31.23 -9.40 10.46
N ARG A 262 30.21 -8.62 10.14
CA ARG A 262 30.32 -7.17 9.95
C ARG A 262 30.28 -6.46 11.31
N ARG A 263 31.07 -5.40 11.43
CA ARG A 263 30.93 -4.52 12.59
C ARG A 263 29.53 -3.90 12.56
N ALA A 264 28.83 -3.93 13.69
CA ALA A 264 27.53 -3.28 13.86
C ALA A 264 27.55 -1.76 13.49
N ALA A 265 28.74 -1.17 13.39
CA ALA A 265 28.99 0.21 12.98
C ALA A 265 28.97 0.42 11.44
N ASP A 266 28.81 -0.63 10.60
CA ASP A 266 28.71 -0.45 9.14
C ASP A 266 27.46 0.35 8.78
N PRO A 267 27.60 1.53 8.11
CA PRO A 267 26.46 2.43 7.86
C PRO A 267 25.37 1.82 7.00
N GLY A 268 25.73 0.95 6.04
CA GLY A 268 24.76 0.29 5.19
C GLY A 268 23.94 -0.76 5.93
N VAL A 269 24.59 -1.47 6.86
CA VAL A 269 23.92 -2.44 7.73
C VAL A 269 22.99 -1.73 8.70
N GLN A 270 23.46 -0.64 9.35
CA GLN A 270 22.62 0.17 10.23
C GLN A 270 21.39 0.72 9.48
N LEU A 271 21.60 1.29 8.29
CA LEU A 271 20.49 1.78 7.47
C LEU A 271 19.51 0.66 7.15
N GLY A 272 19.97 -0.47 6.63
CA GLY A 272 19.09 -1.57 6.22
C GLY A 272 18.30 -2.16 7.38
N LEU A 273 18.93 -2.38 8.54
CA LEU A 273 18.28 -2.91 9.75
C LEU A 273 17.25 -1.93 10.32
N VAL A 274 17.65 -0.67 10.51
CA VAL A 274 16.76 0.36 11.06
C VAL A 274 15.58 0.59 10.11
N TRP A 275 15.84 0.63 8.81
CA TRP A 275 14.81 0.83 7.79
C TRP A 275 13.81 -0.33 7.72
N ALA A 276 14.28 -1.59 7.73
CA ALA A 276 13.41 -2.76 7.62
C ALA A 276 12.66 -3.07 8.92
N PHE A 277 13.40 -3.18 10.02
CA PHE A 277 12.87 -3.81 11.22
C PHE A 277 12.30 -2.83 12.23
N LEU A 278 12.79 -1.58 12.29
CA LEU A 278 12.25 -0.61 13.24
C LEU A 278 10.78 -0.27 12.94
N PRO A 279 10.36 0.03 11.68
CA PRO A 279 8.95 0.23 11.38
C PRO A 279 8.09 -1.01 11.65
N LEU A 280 8.60 -2.20 11.36
CA LEU A 280 7.91 -3.46 11.62
C LEU A 280 7.61 -3.62 13.11
N PHE A 281 8.63 -3.51 13.96
CA PHE A 281 8.45 -3.64 15.41
C PHE A 281 7.67 -2.48 16.03
N ALA A 282 7.88 -1.25 15.54
CA ALA A 282 7.16 -0.08 16.03
C ALA A 282 5.65 -0.16 15.73
N LEU A 283 5.30 -0.53 14.48
CA LEU A 283 3.90 -0.68 14.08
C LEU A 283 3.24 -1.86 14.80
N PHE A 284 3.96 -2.98 14.95
CA PHE A 284 3.52 -4.13 15.72
C PHE A 284 3.25 -3.75 17.18
N GLY A 285 4.21 -3.10 17.86
CA GLY A 285 4.07 -2.68 19.25
C GLY A 285 2.97 -1.64 19.46
N ALA A 286 2.87 -0.64 18.57
CA ALA A 286 1.82 0.39 18.64
C ALA A 286 0.42 -0.22 18.49
N SER A 287 0.29 -1.34 17.78
CA SER A 287 -0.99 -1.99 17.53
C SER A 287 -1.62 -2.69 18.75
N PHE A 288 -0.88 -2.84 19.83
CA PHE A 288 -1.45 -3.26 21.12
C PHE A 288 -2.12 -2.11 21.89
N ILE A 289 -1.87 -0.85 21.49
CA ILE A 289 -2.52 0.34 22.05
C ILE A 289 -3.68 0.75 21.13
N THR A 290 -3.40 0.90 19.87
CA THR A 290 -4.39 1.19 18.81
C THR A 290 -4.09 0.27 17.64
N PRO A 291 -4.99 -0.67 17.28
CA PRO A 291 -4.74 -1.61 16.20
C PRO A 291 -4.58 -0.89 14.85
N VAL A 292 -3.33 -0.87 14.36
CA VAL A 292 -2.96 -0.19 13.09
C VAL A 292 -2.04 -1.06 12.23
N PHE A 293 -1.79 -2.31 12.63
CA PHE A 293 -0.93 -3.23 11.89
C PHE A 293 -1.65 -3.75 10.65
N LEU A 294 -1.15 -3.33 9.50
CA LEU A 294 -1.60 -3.81 8.20
C LEU A 294 -0.37 -4.04 7.32
N ASP A 295 -0.31 -5.17 6.64
CA ASP A 295 0.84 -5.60 5.87
C ASP A 295 1.28 -4.55 4.82
N ARG A 296 0.34 -4.01 4.04
CA ARG A 296 0.61 -2.98 3.01
C ARG A 296 1.18 -1.68 3.57
N TYR A 297 1.00 -1.40 4.86
CA TYR A 297 1.59 -0.23 5.52
C TYR A 297 3.11 -0.33 5.68
N LEU A 298 3.66 -1.53 5.59
CA LEU A 298 5.11 -1.80 5.67
C LEU A 298 5.79 -1.88 4.28
N ALA A 299 5.09 -1.49 3.20
CA ALA A 299 5.64 -1.43 1.85
C ALA A 299 6.98 -0.70 1.78
N PHE A 300 7.07 0.44 2.44
CA PHE A 300 8.28 1.28 2.45
C PHE A 300 9.46 0.67 3.21
N ALA A 301 9.24 -0.33 4.06
CA ALA A 301 10.28 -0.98 4.88
C ALA A 301 11.01 -2.12 4.13
N ALA A 302 10.31 -2.81 3.23
CA ALA A 302 10.84 -3.96 2.51
C ALA A 302 12.10 -3.69 1.64
N PRO A 303 12.30 -2.51 1.01
CA PRO A 303 13.58 -2.22 0.35
C PRO A 303 14.78 -2.20 1.31
N GLY A 304 14.57 -1.83 2.58
CA GLY A 304 15.58 -1.93 3.64
C GLY A 304 15.97 -3.37 3.92
N PHE A 305 14.98 -4.29 3.94
CA PHE A 305 15.23 -5.72 4.05
C PHE A 305 16.04 -6.27 2.87
N ALA A 306 15.68 -5.89 1.64
CA ALA A 306 16.44 -6.26 0.44
C ALA A 306 17.90 -5.76 0.49
N LEU A 307 18.11 -4.52 0.98
CA LEU A 307 19.44 -3.93 1.12
C LEU A 307 20.30 -4.69 2.16
N VAL A 308 19.80 -4.92 3.37
CA VAL A 308 20.58 -5.60 4.42
C VAL A 308 20.83 -7.07 4.06
N THR A 309 19.88 -7.74 3.38
CA THR A 309 20.06 -9.08 2.85
C THR A 309 21.18 -9.13 1.81
N ALA A 310 21.17 -8.20 0.84
CA ALA A 310 22.21 -8.13 -0.20
C ALA A 310 23.61 -7.84 0.39
N LEU A 311 23.70 -6.96 1.39
CA LEU A 311 24.94 -6.69 2.12
C LEU A 311 25.45 -7.93 2.86
N SER A 312 24.56 -8.68 3.49
CA SER A 312 24.91 -9.91 4.23
C SER A 312 25.32 -11.04 3.29
N LEU A 313 24.66 -11.19 2.14
CA LEU A 313 25.07 -12.12 1.08
C LEU A 313 26.47 -11.78 0.54
N ALA A 314 26.81 -10.50 0.41
CA ALA A 314 28.14 -10.08 -0.02
C ALA A 314 29.24 -10.48 0.99
N GLU A 315 28.95 -10.45 2.29
CA GLU A 315 29.89 -10.93 3.30
C GLU A 315 30.07 -12.45 3.21
N LEU A 316 28.98 -13.20 2.95
CA LEU A 316 29.06 -14.64 2.75
C LEU A 316 29.93 -15.01 1.53
N VAL A 317 29.84 -14.24 0.43
CA VAL A 317 30.74 -14.36 -0.73
C VAL A 317 32.21 -14.25 -0.33
N LYS A 318 32.56 -13.25 0.48
CA LYS A 318 33.94 -13.04 0.94
C LYS A 318 34.46 -14.21 1.81
N ALA A 319 33.58 -14.80 2.62
CA ALA A 319 33.96 -15.88 3.54
C ALA A 319 34.08 -17.25 2.88
N THR A 320 33.28 -17.54 1.87
CA THR A 320 33.13 -18.88 1.29
C THR A 320 34.03 -19.17 0.09
N ARG A 321 34.73 -18.16 -0.44
CA ARG A 321 35.50 -18.24 -1.70
C ARG A 321 34.67 -18.63 -2.94
N PHE A 322 33.39 -18.84 -2.81
CA PHE A 322 32.43 -19.07 -3.91
C PHE A 322 31.99 -17.72 -4.50
N ALA A 323 32.74 -17.24 -5.51
CA ALA A 323 32.49 -15.97 -6.15
C ALA A 323 31.01 -15.85 -6.58
N LEU A 324 30.27 -14.89 -6.02
CA LEU A 324 28.89 -14.53 -6.34
C LEU A 324 27.79 -15.58 -6.10
N VAL A 325 28.13 -16.85 -5.85
CA VAL A 325 27.14 -17.94 -5.72
C VAL A 325 26.04 -17.61 -4.70
N PRO A 326 26.31 -17.14 -3.45
CA PRO A 326 25.24 -16.80 -2.51
C PRO A 326 24.31 -15.69 -3.01
N MET A 327 24.85 -14.70 -3.71
CA MET A 327 24.04 -13.59 -4.27
C MET A 327 23.18 -14.06 -5.43
N ILE A 328 23.74 -14.90 -6.30
CA ILE A 328 23.01 -15.51 -7.43
C ILE A 328 21.90 -16.43 -6.91
N LEU A 329 22.18 -17.28 -5.91
CA LEU A 329 21.17 -18.18 -5.33
C LEU A 329 20.05 -17.40 -4.65
N GLY A 330 20.37 -16.32 -3.93
CA GLY A 330 19.36 -15.43 -3.34
C GLY A 330 18.45 -14.80 -4.41
N ALA A 331 19.04 -14.25 -5.47
CA ALA A 331 18.29 -13.66 -6.58
C ALA A 331 17.47 -14.70 -7.36
N LEU A 332 18.05 -15.88 -7.64
CA LEU A 332 17.35 -16.97 -8.31
C LEU A 332 16.21 -17.55 -7.45
N GLY A 333 16.41 -17.66 -6.12
CA GLY A 333 15.36 -18.09 -5.20
C GLY A 333 14.15 -17.15 -5.24
N MET A 334 14.38 -15.84 -5.23
CA MET A 334 13.33 -14.84 -5.40
C MET A 334 12.67 -14.93 -6.78
N ALA A 335 13.46 -15.04 -7.85
CA ALA A 335 12.93 -15.15 -9.21
C ALA A 335 12.12 -16.45 -9.42
N PHE A 336 12.56 -17.56 -8.84
CA PHE A 336 11.85 -18.85 -8.93
C PHE A 336 10.51 -18.85 -8.17
N THR A 337 10.45 -18.11 -7.07
CA THR A 337 9.23 -17.96 -6.27
C THR A 337 8.36 -16.77 -6.69
N PHE A 338 8.79 -16.03 -7.71
CA PHE A 338 8.07 -14.88 -8.24
C PHE A 338 6.92 -15.33 -9.14
N THR A 339 5.71 -14.92 -8.81
CA THR A 339 4.47 -15.29 -9.50
C THR A 339 3.67 -14.04 -9.85
N PRO A 340 4.19 -13.17 -10.75
CA PRO A 340 3.57 -11.87 -11.05
C PRO A 340 2.19 -11.99 -11.70
N TRP A 341 1.87 -13.16 -12.25
CA TRP A 341 0.58 -13.52 -12.86
C TRP A 341 -0.44 -14.05 -11.85
N LYS A 342 -0.10 -14.13 -10.57
CA LYS A 342 -1.03 -14.57 -9.53
C LYS A 342 -1.66 -13.33 -8.89
N GLY A 343 -2.89 -13.07 -9.28
CA GLY A 343 -3.70 -11.99 -8.74
C GLY A 343 -4.18 -12.20 -7.31
N HIS A 344 -4.94 -11.25 -6.79
CA HIS A 344 -5.55 -11.32 -5.46
C HIS A 344 -6.71 -12.35 -5.39
N GLY A 345 -7.26 -12.74 -6.56
CA GLY A 345 -8.33 -13.74 -6.68
C GLY A 345 -9.64 -13.29 -6.05
N LEU A 346 -9.94 -12.00 -6.13
CA LEU A 346 -11.24 -11.41 -5.80
C LEU A 346 -12.02 -11.18 -7.09
N HIS A 347 -13.33 -11.38 -7.02
CA HIS A 347 -14.23 -11.33 -8.17
C HIS A 347 -15.45 -10.45 -7.92
N PRO A 348 -15.27 -9.14 -7.63
CA PRO A 348 -16.40 -8.24 -7.34
C PRO A 348 -17.39 -8.11 -8.50
N ALA A 349 -16.97 -8.26 -9.76
CA ALA A 349 -17.89 -8.31 -10.89
C ALA A 349 -18.87 -9.48 -10.80
N ALA A 350 -18.42 -10.64 -10.29
CA ALA A 350 -19.31 -11.79 -10.06
C ALA A 350 -20.35 -11.49 -8.97
N VAL A 351 -19.98 -10.73 -7.93
CA VAL A 351 -20.90 -10.28 -6.88
C VAL A 351 -21.99 -9.39 -7.48
N VAL A 352 -21.59 -8.40 -8.29
CA VAL A 352 -22.54 -7.51 -8.97
C VAL A 352 -23.46 -8.30 -9.89
N ALA A 353 -22.90 -9.17 -10.74
CA ALA A 353 -23.71 -9.98 -11.67
C ALA A 353 -24.70 -10.92 -10.93
N ARG A 354 -24.29 -11.48 -9.79
CA ARG A 354 -25.18 -12.33 -8.97
C ARG A 354 -26.29 -11.49 -8.33
N ALA A 355 -25.95 -10.35 -7.74
CA ALA A 355 -26.91 -9.46 -7.08
C ALA A 355 -27.95 -8.92 -8.09
N GLU A 356 -27.50 -8.46 -9.27
CA GLU A 356 -28.40 -8.00 -10.34
C GLU A 356 -29.30 -9.11 -10.86
N LYS A 357 -28.78 -10.32 -11.02
CA LYS A 357 -29.59 -11.49 -11.45
C LYS A 357 -30.66 -11.86 -10.41
N TRP A 358 -30.33 -11.78 -9.12
CA TRP A 358 -31.27 -12.18 -8.06
C TRP A 358 -32.34 -11.14 -7.78
N ARG A 359 -31.99 -9.84 -7.91
CA ARG A 359 -32.94 -8.77 -7.63
C ARG A 359 -33.96 -8.55 -8.77
N GLY A 360 -33.55 -8.67 -10.03
CA GLY A 360 -34.36 -8.17 -11.16
C GLY A 360 -34.67 -6.70 -10.98
N ASP A 361 -35.96 -6.37 -10.76
CA ASP A 361 -36.45 -5.00 -10.49
C ASP A 361 -36.63 -4.71 -8.98
N ASP A 362 -36.39 -5.70 -8.12
CA ASP A 362 -36.54 -5.57 -6.67
C ASP A 362 -35.42 -4.72 -6.05
N PRO A 363 -35.63 -4.13 -4.86
CA PRO A 363 -34.60 -3.33 -4.19
C PRO A 363 -33.37 -4.14 -3.78
N LEU A 364 -32.23 -3.49 -3.91
CA LEU A 364 -30.93 -4.02 -3.46
C LEU A 364 -30.35 -3.15 -2.35
N ILE A 365 -29.95 -3.75 -1.24
CA ILE A 365 -29.22 -3.11 -0.16
C ILE A 365 -27.73 -3.47 -0.28
N ILE A 366 -26.85 -2.48 -0.24
CA ILE A 366 -25.39 -2.69 -0.17
C ILE A 366 -24.91 -2.33 1.24
N GLN A 367 -24.31 -3.27 1.91
CA GLN A 367 -23.81 -3.10 3.28
C GLN A 367 -22.39 -3.69 3.42
N PRO A 368 -21.41 -2.92 3.90
CA PRO A 368 -21.52 -1.51 4.30
C PRO A 368 -21.57 -0.53 3.11
N SER A 369 -21.92 0.71 3.41
CA SER A 369 -22.14 1.77 2.41
C SER A 369 -20.92 2.06 1.53
N TRP A 370 -19.69 1.88 2.03
CA TRP A 370 -18.46 2.12 1.27
C TRP A 370 -18.28 1.13 0.10
N TYR A 371 -18.88 -0.07 0.16
CA TYR A 371 -18.80 -1.05 -0.94
C TYR A 371 -19.52 -0.57 -2.21
N ARG A 372 -20.36 0.48 -2.13
CA ARG A 372 -21.00 1.12 -3.28
C ARG A 372 -20.02 1.54 -4.38
N ASN A 373 -18.78 1.92 -4.00
CA ASN A 373 -17.78 2.33 -4.99
C ASN A 373 -17.36 1.13 -5.86
N THR A 374 -17.12 -0.03 -5.24
CA THR A 374 -16.81 -1.28 -5.92
C THR A 374 -18.01 -1.76 -6.75
N TYR A 375 -19.22 -1.71 -6.16
CA TYR A 375 -20.43 -2.10 -6.85
C TYR A 375 -20.68 -1.24 -8.08
N ALA A 376 -20.59 0.09 -7.96
CA ALA A 376 -20.80 1.03 -9.05
C ALA A 376 -19.78 0.85 -10.18
N TRP A 377 -18.50 0.63 -9.84
CA TRP A 377 -17.45 0.37 -10.83
C TRP A 377 -17.80 -0.83 -11.72
N HIS A 378 -18.20 -1.96 -11.12
CA HIS A 378 -18.50 -3.19 -11.86
C HIS A 378 -19.90 -3.21 -12.46
N LEU A 379 -20.83 -2.35 -11.99
CA LEU A 379 -22.15 -2.19 -12.58
C LEU A 379 -22.12 -1.32 -13.84
N ASP A 380 -21.49 -0.15 -13.75
CA ASP A 380 -21.49 0.85 -14.82
C ASP A 380 -20.45 1.93 -14.52
N HIS A 381 -19.42 2.02 -15.36
CA HIS A 381 -18.34 3.00 -15.20
C HIS A 381 -18.81 4.46 -15.27
N ASP A 382 -19.96 4.76 -15.88
CA ASP A 382 -20.47 6.12 -15.93
C ASP A 382 -20.97 6.61 -14.56
N LEU A 383 -21.32 5.69 -13.65
CA LEU A 383 -21.67 6.03 -12.27
C LEU A 383 -20.49 6.66 -11.51
N VAL A 384 -19.27 6.19 -11.75
CA VAL A 384 -18.09 6.69 -11.04
C VAL A 384 -17.55 7.99 -11.62
N ARG A 385 -17.94 8.36 -12.84
CA ARG A 385 -17.55 9.63 -13.47
C ARG A 385 -18.20 10.87 -12.82
N GLU A 386 -19.36 10.69 -12.19
CA GLU A 386 -20.10 11.75 -11.52
C GLU A 386 -20.32 11.43 -10.02
N PRO A 387 -19.25 11.41 -9.22
CA PRO A 387 -19.29 10.94 -7.84
C PRO A 387 -20.22 11.76 -6.92
N ALA A 388 -20.53 12.99 -7.27
CA ALA A 388 -21.50 13.80 -6.52
C ALA A 388 -22.94 13.28 -6.66
N LEU A 389 -23.26 12.61 -7.76
CA LEU A 389 -24.57 12.03 -8.05
C LEU A 389 -24.62 10.51 -7.80
N LEU A 390 -23.52 9.89 -7.40
CA LEU A 390 -23.42 8.44 -7.28
C LEU A 390 -24.55 7.83 -6.43
N ASP A 391 -24.73 8.31 -5.22
CA ASP A 391 -25.75 7.78 -4.31
C ASP A 391 -27.18 8.02 -4.83
N ALA A 392 -27.44 9.17 -5.48
CA ALA A 392 -28.74 9.47 -6.09
C ALA A 392 -29.03 8.51 -7.27
N ARG A 393 -28.07 8.34 -8.17
CA ARG A 393 -28.19 7.43 -9.33
C ARG A 393 -28.33 5.95 -8.95
N LEU A 394 -27.65 5.52 -7.87
CA LEU A 394 -27.83 4.18 -7.35
C LEU A 394 -29.27 4.00 -6.80
N ARG A 395 -29.79 4.97 -6.04
CA ARG A 395 -31.16 4.92 -5.53
C ARG A 395 -32.21 4.96 -6.65
N GLU A 396 -32.01 5.73 -7.70
CA GLU A 396 -32.87 5.74 -8.90
C GLU A 396 -32.92 4.36 -9.57
N ARG A 397 -31.85 3.58 -9.45
CA ARG A 397 -31.78 2.19 -9.92
C ARG A 397 -32.27 1.16 -8.88
N GLY A 398 -32.84 1.60 -7.74
CA GLY A 398 -33.30 0.72 -6.67
C GLY A 398 -32.18 0.11 -5.83
N ILE A 399 -30.99 0.75 -5.79
CA ILE A 399 -29.82 0.30 -5.05
C ILE A 399 -29.56 1.24 -3.87
N PHE A 400 -29.51 0.71 -2.65
CA PHE A 400 -29.49 1.46 -1.40
C PHE A 400 -28.23 1.13 -0.57
N PRO A 401 -27.13 1.90 -0.72
CA PRO A 401 -25.97 1.74 0.17
C PRO A 401 -26.32 2.24 1.59
N THR A 402 -26.00 1.43 2.60
CA THR A 402 -26.22 1.78 4.00
C THR A 402 -25.21 1.13 4.94
N ASP A 403 -25.01 1.72 6.11
CA ASP A 403 -24.23 1.14 7.20
C ASP A 403 -25.12 0.52 8.28
N ARG A 404 -26.35 1.03 8.46
CA ARG A 404 -27.32 0.57 9.48
C ARG A 404 -28.74 0.76 8.95
N MET A 405 -29.73 0.30 9.73
CA MET A 405 -31.13 0.60 9.43
C MET A 405 -31.33 2.12 9.38
N ASP A 406 -31.90 2.56 8.27
CA ASP A 406 -32.13 3.97 7.93
C ASP A 406 -33.55 4.14 7.36
N ALA A 407 -34.17 5.30 7.62
CA ALA A 407 -35.49 5.66 7.08
C ALA A 407 -35.52 5.79 5.54
N HIS A 408 -34.35 5.87 4.91
CA HIS A 408 -34.23 5.93 3.45
C HIS A 408 -34.22 4.56 2.78
N LEU A 409 -34.15 3.47 3.56
CA LEU A 409 -34.24 2.12 3.02
C LEU A 409 -35.67 1.82 2.56
N PRO A 410 -35.82 1.00 1.49
CA PRO A 410 -37.14 0.55 1.06
C PRO A 410 -37.81 -0.25 2.15
N ARG A 411 -39.12 -0.04 2.32
CA ARG A 411 -39.90 -0.74 3.34
C ARG A 411 -40.13 -2.18 2.91
N PRO A 412 -39.81 -3.16 3.75
CA PRO A 412 -39.99 -4.57 3.40
C PRO A 412 -41.44 -4.94 3.02
N GLU A 413 -42.42 -4.23 3.59
CA GLU A 413 -43.84 -4.46 3.33
C GLU A 413 -44.27 -4.14 1.88
N ASP A 414 -43.55 -3.25 1.21
CA ASP A 414 -43.86 -2.78 -0.15
C ASP A 414 -43.31 -3.73 -1.25
N HIS A 415 -42.45 -4.69 -0.87
CA HIS A 415 -41.74 -5.55 -1.82
C HIS A 415 -41.91 -7.04 -1.50
N ALA A 416 -42.08 -7.88 -2.52
CA ALA A 416 -42.17 -9.32 -2.37
C ALA A 416 -40.79 -9.96 -2.11
N THR A 417 -39.77 -9.34 -2.65
CA THR A 417 -38.37 -9.79 -2.56
C THR A 417 -37.45 -8.60 -2.27
N MET A 418 -36.37 -8.82 -1.56
CA MET A 418 -35.25 -7.89 -1.40
C MET A 418 -33.93 -8.64 -1.51
N VAL A 419 -32.92 -7.99 -2.07
CA VAL A 419 -31.58 -8.52 -2.14
C VAL A 419 -30.63 -7.67 -1.30
N ARG A 420 -29.70 -8.32 -0.62
CA ARG A 420 -28.64 -7.65 0.15
C ARG A 420 -27.27 -8.17 -0.30
N VAL A 421 -26.35 -7.26 -0.54
CA VAL A 421 -24.91 -7.55 -0.65
C VAL A 421 -24.26 -7.24 0.70
N ASP A 422 -23.75 -8.26 1.33
CA ASP A 422 -22.98 -8.15 2.58
C ASP A 422 -21.50 -8.26 2.30
N ALA A 423 -20.78 -7.15 2.44
CA ALA A 423 -19.33 -7.05 2.27
C ALA A 423 -18.67 -6.64 3.59
N TRP A 424 -18.67 -7.52 4.58
CA TRP A 424 -18.18 -7.28 5.97
C TRP A 424 -19.05 -6.29 6.75
N SER A 425 -20.36 -6.44 6.70
CA SER A 425 -21.30 -5.54 7.41
C SER A 425 -21.07 -5.47 8.91
N GLU A 426 -20.46 -6.48 9.54
CA GLU A 426 -20.08 -6.49 10.95
C GLU A 426 -19.17 -5.32 11.35
N LEU A 427 -18.49 -4.69 10.39
CA LEU A 427 -17.63 -3.53 10.64
C LEU A 427 -18.45 -2.24 10.92
N THR A 428 -19.66 -2.15 10.37
CA THR A 428 -20.52 -0.95 10.49
C THR A 428 -21.83 -1.22 11.22
N ASP A 429 -22.31 -2.47 11.21
CA ASP A 429 -23.53 -2.95 11.85
C ASP A 429 -23.26 -4.20 12.70
N PRO A 430 -22.46 -4.11 13.78
CA PRO A 430 -22.07 -5.27 14.60
C PRO A 430 -23.27 -5.93 15.29
N GLU A 431 -24.37 -5.19 15.47
CA GLU A 431 -25.62 -5.71 16.03
C GLU A 431 -26.50 -6.42 14.98
N GLY A 432 -26.16 -6.31 13.70
CA GLY A 432 -26.90 -6.93 12.60
C GLY A 432 -28.32 -6.38 12.46
N THR A 433 -28.49 -5.06 12.62
CA THR A 433 -29.82 -4.43 12.61
C THR A 433 -30.52 -4.56 11.26
N VAL A 434 -29.79 -4.45 10.15
CA VAL A 434 -30.33 -4.60 8.79
C VAL A 434 -30.76 -6.05 8.52
N PRO A 435 -29.88 -7.08 8.64
CA PRO A 435 -30.29 -8.45 8.39
C PRO A 435 -31.39 -8.95 9.35
N SER A 436 -31.41 -8.46 10.60
CA SER A 436 -32.47 -8.81 11.57
C SER A 436 -33.83 -8.29 11.13
N ALA A 437 -33.89 -7.03 10.70
CA ALA A 437 -35.15 -6.46 10.19
C ALA A 437 -35.64 -7.16 8.93
N LEU A 438 -34.74 -7.52 8.02
CA LEU A 438 -35.10 -8.27 6.82
C LEU A 438 -35.61 -9.67 7.15
N ARG A 439 -34.95 -10.43 8.04
CA ARG A 439 -35.39 -11.77 8.47
C ARG A 439 -36.73 -11.75 9.21
N GLN A 440 -37.06 -10.65 9.89
CA GLN A 440 -38.34 -10.48 10.53
C GLN A 440 -39.48 -10.28 9.51
N ALA A 441 -39.19 -9.63 8.39
CA ALA A 441 -40.16 -9.33 7.35
C ALA A 441 -40.31 -10.45 6.30
N TYR A 442 -39.22 -11.21 6.09
CA TYR A 442 -39.15 -12.28 5.07
C TYR A 442 -38.77 -13.61 5.70
N PRO A 443 -39.65 -14.63 5.65
CA PRO A 443 -39.40 -15.94 6.26
C PRO A 443 -38.40 -16.80 5.49
N GLN A 444 -38.17 -16.50 4.20
CA GLN A 444 -37.24 -17.25 3.36
C GLN A 444 -36.03 -16.43 3.05
N VAL A 445 -34.84 -17.01 3.24
CA VAL A 445 -33.55 -16.37 2.95
C VAL A 445 -32.68 -17.37 2.21
N GLU A 446 -32.27 -17.00 1.00
CA GLU A 446 -31.24 -17.69 0.23
C GLU A 446 -29.94 -16.92 0.34
N VAL A 447 -28.82 -17.59 0.68
CA VAL A 447 -27.51 -16.96 0.91
C VAL A 447 -26.47 -17.68 0.05
N GLU A 448 -25.64 -16.90 -0.64
CA GLU A 448 -24.52 -17.41 -1.43
C GLU A 448 -23.26 -16.59 -1.16
N GLU A 449 -22.16 -17.24 -0.79
CA GLU A 449 -20.83 -16.63 -0.79
C GLU A 449 -20.31 -16.58 -2.22
N VAL A 450 -20.30 -15.40 -2.83
CA VAL A 450 -19.92 -15.22 -4.24
C VAL A 450 -18.44 -14.84 -4.35
N ASP A 451 -17.92 -14.10 -3.38
CA ASP A 451 -16.52 -13.76 -3.27
C ASP A 451 -16.06 -13.93 -1.81
N ARG A 452 -14.79 -13.88 -1.52
CA ARG A 452 -14.24 -14.07 -0.16
C ARG A 452 -14.92 -13.15 0.85
N LYS A 453 -15.75 -13.76 1.74
CA LYS A 453 -16.53 -13.05 2.76
C LYS A 453 -17.50 -11.99 2.19
N VAL A 454 -17.86 -12.08 0.92
CA VAL A 454 -18.92 -11.24 0.33
C VAL A 454 -20.09 -12.16 0.01
N MET A 455 -21.19 -11.93 0.70
CA MET A 455 -22.43 -12.70 0.56
C MET A 455 -23.43 -11.92 -0.29
N VAL A 456 -24.16 -12.63 -1.14
CA VAL A 456 -25.37 -12.13 -1.74
C VAL A 456 -26.53 -12.89 -1.08
N GLU A 457 -27.44 -12.14 -0.49
CA GLU A 457 -28.59 -12.68 0.23
C GLU A 457 -29.87 -12.26 -0.48
N ARG A 458 -30.77 -13.22 -0.71
CA ARG A 458 -32.09 -12.96 -1.25
C ARG A 458 -33.15 -13.27 -0.21
N TYR A 459 -33.95 -12.29 0.12
CA TYR A 459 -35.05 -12.35 1.07
C TYR A 459 -36.36 -12.40 0.31
N SER A 460 -37.26 -13.37 0.62
CA SER A 460 -38.57 -13.53 -0.03
C SER A 460 -39.64 -13.96 0.96
N ARG A 461 -40.90 -13.63 0.62
CA ARG A 461 -42.09 -14.03 1.38
C ARG A 461 -42.51 -15.48 1.07
#